data_c2b89701bc0463dbc1105d87e3f042b1
#
_entry.id   c2b89701bc0463dbc1105d87e3f042b1
#
_cell.length_a   1.000
_cell.length_b   1.000
_cell.length_c   1.000
_cell.angle_alpha   90.00
_cell.angle_beta   90.00
_cell.angle_gamma   90.00
#
_symmetry.space_group_name_H-M   'P 1'
#
loop_
_entity.id
_entity.type
_entity.pdbx_description
1 polymer ?
#
loop_
_entity_poly.entity_id
_entity_poly.type
_entity_poly.pdbx_seq_one_letter_code
_entity_poly.pdbx_strand_id
1 'polypeptide(L)'
;MTPTRIILMGYMGSGKTTVGRALAQSLGRPFYDLDWYIESRMRKTVKQIFDERGEDGFRTIERNMLHEVAEFEDVVISLGGGTPCFFDNIDYLNQQGETVYLKCTPDVLAKHLSMGKTVRPLLLGKSPEEVRVFIEEQLQKREAFYKQAKHTVDVTLMDNYDKIQISVNKLKETLGIG
;
A
#
# COMPACT_ATOMS: atom_id res chain seq x y z
N MET A 1 -7.28 17.75 -14.56
CA MET A 1 -8.02 16.53 -14.94
C MET A 1 -7.72 15.46 -13.89
N THR A 2 -8.73 14.79 -13.36
CA THR A 2 -8.50 13.76 -12.32
C THR A 2 -7.91 12.52 -12.96
N PRO A 3 -6.79 11.98 -12.43
CA PRO A 3 -6.16 10.78 -13.00
C PRO A 3 -7.12 9.58 -13.04
N THR A 4 -7.05 8.80 -14.11
CA THR A 4 -7.90 7.60 -14.26
C THR A 4 -7.56 6.52 -13.22
N ARG A 5 -6.28 6.43 -12.85
CA ARG A 5 -5.82 5.46 -11.85
C ARG A 5 -4.92 6.16 -10.84
N ILE A 6 -5.22 5.99 -9.57
CA ILE A 6 -4.39 6.45 -8.45
C ILE A 6 -3.92 5.20 -7.70
N ILE A 7 -2.60 5.03 -7.62
CA ILE A 7 -1.99 3.79 -7.12
C ILE A 7 -1.13 4.13 -5.90
N LEU A 8 -1.52 3.61 -4.75
CA LEU A 8 -0.88 3.90 -3.47
C LEU A 8 0.09 2.78 -3.09
N MET A 9 1.31 3.14 -2.75
CA MET A 9 2.34 2.22 -2.28
C MET A 9 3.01 2.74 -1.01
N GLY A 10 3.62 1.84 -0.28
CA GLY A 10 4.31 2.14 0.97
C GLY A 10 4.36 0.91 1.86
N TYR A 11 5.06 1.04 2.99
CA TYR A 11 5.24 -0.04 3.94
C TYR A 11 3.91 -0.41 4.62
N MET A 12 3.82 -1.62 5.17
CA MET A 12 2.65 -2.00 5.98
C MET A 12 2.50 -1.03 7.16
N GLY A 13 1.28 -0.60 7.43
CA GLY A 13 1.02 0.42 8.45
C GLY A 13 1.15 1.85 7.97
N SER A 14 1.49 2.12 6.70
CA SER A 14 1.52 3.49 6.16
C SER A 14 0.14 4.11 5.95
N GLY A 15 -0.94 3.32 6.09
CA GLY A 15 -2.30 3.81 5.96
C GLY A 15 -2.88 3.75 4.55
N LYS A 16 -2.28 2.97 3.65
CA LYS A 16 -2.74 2.81 2.26
C LYS A 16 -4.22 2.47 2.15
N THR A 17 -4.68 1.50 2.92
CA THR A 17 -6.09 1.08 2.92
C THR A 17 -7.01 2.19 3.45
N THR A 18 -6.66 2.78 4.58
CA THR A 18 -7.44 3.83 5.23
C THR A 18 -7.54 5.09 4.37
N VAL A 19 -6.41 5.59 3.90
CA VAL A 19 -6.35 6.78 3.04
C VAL A 19 -6.94 6.49 1.67
N GLY A 20 -6.64 5.32 1.11
CA GLY A 20 -7.14 4.92 -0.19
C GLY A 20 -8.66 4.84 -0.25
N ARG A 21 -9.28 4.25 0.77
CA ARG A 21 -10.75 4.22 0.87
C ARG A 21 -11.34 5.61 1.01
N ALA A 22 -10.78 6.43 1.88
CA ALA A 22 -11.27 7.79 2.09
C ALA A 22 -11.13 8.65 0.81
N LEU A 23 -10.01 8.52 0.11
CA LEU A 23 -9.80 9.20 -1.17
C LEU A 23 -10.80 8.72 -2.22
N ALA A 24 -10.95 7.40 -2.38
CA ALA A 24 -11.89 6.82 -3.33
C ALA A 24 -13.32 7.29 -3.08
N GLN A 25 -13.74 7.28 -1.82
CA GLN A 25 -15.06 7.77 -1.42
C GLN A 25 -15.24 9.25 -1.77
N SER A 26 -14.24 10.08 -1.51
CA SER A 26 -14.30 11.52 -1.82
C SER A 26 -14.35 11.81 -3.32
N LEU A 27 -13.86 10.89 -4.16
CA LEU A 27 -13.86 11.00 -5.61
C LEU A 27 -15.03 10.25 -6.27
N GLY A 28 -15.85 9.55 -5.49
CA GLY A 28 -16.93 8.71 -6.00
C GLY A 28 -16.44 7.55 -6.86
N ARG A 29 -15.29 6.95 -6.50
CA ARG A 29 -14.63 5.88 -7.26
C ARG A 29 -14.54 4.59 -6.46
N PRO A 30 -14.50 3.41 -7.11
CA PRO A 30 -14.20 2.17 -6.42
C PRO A 30 -12.74 2.16 -5.89
N PHE A 31 -12.58 1.46 -4.77
CA PHE A 31 -11.30 1.19 -4.12
C PHE A 31 -10.96 -0.29 -4.22
N TYR A 32 -9.74 -0.61 -4.64
CA TYR A 32 -9.22 -1.98 -4.68
C TYR A 32 -7.96 -2.09 -3.81
N ASP A 33 -8.01 -2.98 -2.83
CA ASP A 33 -6.83 -3.45 -2.12
C ASP A 33 -6.32 -4.71 -2.85
N LEU A 34 -5.07 -4.69 -3.31
CA LEU A 34 -4.53 -5.78 -4.13
C LEU A 34 -4.50 -7.11 -3.38
N ASP A 35 -4.14 -7.11 -2.08
CA ASP A 35 -4.12 -8.34 -1.29
C ASP A 35 -5.52 -8.94 -1.17
N TRP A 36 -6.54 -8.11 -0.93
CA TRP A 36 -7.93 -8.58 -0.88
C TRP A 36 -8.42 -9.05 -2.24
N TYR A 37 -8.01 -8.39 -3.31
CA TYR A 37 -8.34 -8.81 -4.67
C TYR A 37 -7.74 -10.19 -4.97
N ILE A 38 -6.48 -10.42 -4.61
CA ILE A 38 -5.82 -11.72 -4.73
C ILE A 38 -6.58 -12.79 -3.94
N GLU A 39 -6.88 -12.51 -2.68
CA GLU A 39 -7.59 -13.46 -1.81
C GLU A 39 -8.97 -13.82 -2.35
N SER A 40 -9.70 -12.83 -2.87
CA SER A 40 -11.01 -13.03 -3.47
C SER A 40 -10.94 -13.88 -4.74
N ARG A 41 -9.99 -13.59 -5.63
CA ARG A 41 -9.81 -14.30 -6.90
C ARG A 41 -9.31 -15.73 -6.70
N MET A 42 -8.37 -15.91 -5.79
CA MET A 42 -7.75 -17.21 -5.50
C MET A 42 -8.58 -18.07 -4.52
N ARG A 43 -9.54 -17.46 -3.82
CA ARG A 43 -10.31 -18.09 -2.73
C ARG A 43 -9.41 -18.70 -1.65
N LYS A 44 -8.32 -18.01 -1.36
CA LYS A 44 -7.31 -18.38 -0.36
C LYS A 44 -6.74 -17.12 0.27
N THR A 45 -6.33 -17.22 1.51
CA THR A 45 -5.60 -16.12 2.13
C THR A 45 -4.19 -15.99 1.53
N VAL A 46 -3.61 -14.80 1.61
CA VAL A 46 -2.21 -14.58 1.19
C VAL A 46 -1.29 -15.57 1.91
N LYS A 47 -1.53 -15.80 3.21
CA LYS A 47 -0.76 -16.78 3.99
C LYS A 47 -0.85 -18.19 3.40
N GLN A 48 -2.05 -18.65 3.04
CA GLN A 48 -2.24 -19.96 2.41
C GLN A 48 -1.49 -20.08 1.09
N ILE A 49 -1.51 -19.02 0.29
CA ILE A 49 -0.78 -18.99 -1.00
C ILE A 49 0.73 -19.09 -0.76
N PHE A 50 1.26 -18.35 0.22
CA PHE A 50 2.67 -18.46 0.62
C PHE A 50 3.04 -19.86 1.09
N ASP A 51 2.20 -20.46 1.95
CA ASP A 51 2.45 -21.81 2.47
C ASP A 51 2.45 -22.87 1.37
N GLU A 52 1.58 -22.74 0.37
CA GLU A 52 1.43 -23.69 -0.72
C GLU A 52 2.44 -23.51 -1.85
N ARG A 53 2.80 -22.26 -2.19
CA ARG A 53 3.56 -21.91 -3.38
C ARG A 53 4.87 -21.18 -3.14
N GLY A 54 5.17 -20.86 -1.87
CA GLY A 54 6.33 -20.06 -1.50
C GLY A 54 6.23 -18.61 -1.95
N GLU A 55 7.27 -17.84 -1.68
CA GLU A 55 7.31 -16.43 -2.04
C GLU A 55 7.29 -16.22 -3.55
N ASP A 56 8.11 -16.97 -4.30
CA ASP A 56 8.17 -16.83 -5.76
C ASP A 56 6.83 -17.10 -6.42
N GLY A 57 6.12 -18.14 -5.97
CA GLY A 57 4.77 -18.45 -6.45
C GLY A 57 3.77 -17.35 -6.14
N PHE A 58 3.81 -16.81 -4.92
CA PHE A 58 2.98 -15.67 -4.56
C PHE A 58 3.28 -14.43 -5.41
N ARG A 59 4.56 -14.10 -5.60
CA ARG A 59 4.95 -12.93 -6.40
C ARG A 59 4.49 -13.02 -7.86
N THR A 60 4.50 -14.22 -8.42
CA THR A 60 3.95 -14.45 -9.77
C THR A 60 2.43 -14.22 -9.81
N ILE A 61 1.70 -14.73 -8.85
CA ILE A 61 0.25 -14.50 -8.71
C ILE A 61 -0.05 -13.03 -8.50
N GLU A 62 0.69 -12.38 -7.60
CA GLU A 62 0.56 -10.95 -7.31
C GLU A 62 0.74 -10.12 -8.58
N ARG A 63 1.78 -10.40 -9.37
CA ARG A 63 2.01 -9.72 -10.66
C ARG A 63 0.84 -9.89 -11.62
N ASN A 64 0.32 -11.10 -11.77
CA ASN A 64 -0.81 -11.37 -12.65
C ASN A 64 -2.07 -10.63 -12.22
N MET A 65 -2.37 -10.63 -10.92
CA MET A 65 -3.51 -9.91 -10.37
C MET A 65 -3.32 -8.39 -10.43
N LEU A 66 -2.10 -7.91 -10.25
CA LEU A 66 -1.76 -6.50 -10.43
C LEU A 66 -2.07 -6.02 -11.85
N HIS A 67 -1.66 -6.78 -12.86
CA HIS A 67 -1.94 -6.47 -14.26
C HIS A 67 -3.44 -6.45 -14.55
N GLU A 68 -4.20 -7.33 -13.92
CA GLU A 68 -5.67 -7.36 -14.06
C GLU A 68 -6.31 -6.09 -13.45
N VAL A 69 -5.97 -5.76 -12.21
CA VAL A 69 -6.53 -4.60 -11.50
C VAL A 69 -6.12 -3.27 -12.16
N ALA A 70 -4.89 -3.19 -12.65
CA ALA A 70 -4.36 -1.97 -13.28
C ALA A 70 -4.99 -1.64 -14.64
N GLU A 71 -5.79 -2.54 -15.20
CA GLU A 71 -6.60 -2.26 -16.39
C GLU A 71 -7.93 -1.56 -16.06
N PHE A 72 -8.38 -1.60 -14.81
CA PHE A 72 -9.60 -0.92 -14.40
C PHE A 72 -9.46 0.60 -14.49
N GLU A 73 -10.53 1.28 -14.86
CA GLU A 73 -10.55 2.75 -15.00
C GLU A 73 -11.29 3.41 -13.84
N ASP A 74 -10.94 4.66 -13.59
CA ASP A 74 -11.53 5.49 -12.53
C ASP A 74 -11.49 4.83 -11.15
N VAL A 75 -10.30 4.35 -10.77
CA VAL A 75 -10.09 3.57 -9.55
C VAL A 75 -9.00 4.15 -8.65
N VAL A 76 -9.07 3.80 -7.38
CA VAL A 76 -7.97 3.93 -6.42
C VAL A 76 -7.51 2.53 -6.04
N ILE A 77 -6.22 2.25 -6.18
CA ILE A 77 -5.61 0.94 -5.92
C ILE A 77 -4.60 1.08 -4.79
N SER A 78 -4.67 0.20 -3.80
CA SER A 78 -3.68 0.07 -2.74
C SER A 78 -2.89 -1.22 -2.94
N LEU A 79 -1.56 -1.12 -2.94
CA LEU A 79 -0.67 -2.26 -3.16
C LEU A 79 -0.29 -2.94 -1.84
N GLY A 80 0.15 -4.19 -1.90
CA GLY A 80 0.89 -4.81 -0.81
C GLY A 80 2.25 -4.14 -0.63
N GLY A 81 2.82 -4.21 0.58
CA GLY A 81 4.09 -3.53 0.90
C GLY A 81 5.27 -4.00 0.05
N GLY A 82 5.28 -5.25 -0.38
CA GLY A 82 6.35 -5.80 -1.23
C GLY A 82 6.08 -5.72 -2.72
N THR A 83 4.86 -5.39 -3.15
CA THR A 83 4.47 -5.41 -4.57
C THR A 83 5.43 -4.64 -5.48
N PRO A 84 5.84 -3.40 -5.16
CA PRO A 84 6.72 -2.62 -6.03
C PRO A 84 8.14 -3.18 -6.14
N CYS A 85 8.54 -4.06 -5.23
CA CYS A 85 9.92 -4.52 -5.10
C CYS A 85 10.27 -5.72 -6.00
N PHE A 86 9.31 -6.24 -6.75
CA PHE A 86 9.49 -7.46 -7.55
C PHE A 86 9.23 -7.21 -9.03
N PHE A 87 9.92 -7.96 -9.87
CA PHE A 87 9.83 -7.86 -11.34
C PHE A 87 9.99 -6.40 -11.79
N ASP A 88 9.26 -6.03 -12.82
CA ASP A 88 9.13 -4.67 -13.33
C ASP A 88 7.86 -3.96 -12.86
N ASN A 89 7.29 -4.39 -11.73
CA ASN A 89 6.00 -3.91 -11.24
C ASN A 89 5.94 -2.39 -11.12
N ILE A 90 6.98 -1.75 -10.57
CA ILE A 90 6.97 -0.29 -10.40
C ILE A 90 6.98 0.44 -11.75
N ASP A 91 7.76 -0.03 -12.72
CA ASP A 91 7.80 0.57 -14.05
C ASP A 91 6.47 0.42 -14.76
N TYR A 92 5.88 -0.77 -14.69
CA TYR A 92 4.54 -1.05 -15.23
C TYR A 92 3.49 -0.12 -14.62
N LEU A 93 3.47 0.00 -13.30
CA LEU A 93 2.50 0.84 -12.59
C LEU A 93 2.65 2.32 -12.93
N ASN A 94 3.88 2.81 -13.10
CA ASN A 94 4.13 4.18 -13.52
C ASN A 94 3.59 4.48 -14.93
N GLN A 95 3.49 3.46 -15.77
CA GLN A 95 2.86 3.59 -17.10
C GLN A 95 1.33 3.57 -17.03
N GLN A 96 0.76 2.93 -16.00
CA GLN A 96 -0.68 2.73 -15.86
C GLN A 96 -1.41 3.91 -15.21
N GLY A 97 -0.76 4.63 -14.31
CA GLY A 97 -1.44 5.70 -13.59
C GLY A 97 -0.52 6.60 -12.77
N GLU A 98 -1.11 7.32 -11.85
CA GLU A 98 -0.40 8.17 -10.90
C GLU A 98 -0.06 7.36 -9.65
N THR A 99 1.21 7.04 -9.52
CA THR A 99 1.74 6.29 -8.37
C THR A 99 2.14 7.26 -7.25
N VAL A 100 1.76 6.91 -6.03
CA VAL A 100 2.04 7.73 -4.84
C VAL A 100 2.66 6.86 -3.75
N TYR A 101 3.85 7.25 -3.32
CA TYR A 101 4.49 6.69 -2.13
C TYR A 101 3.97 7.39 -0.89
N LEU A 102 3.28 6.66 -0.02
CA LEU A 102 2.89 7.14 1.32
C LEU A 102 4.06 6.91 2.28
N LYS A 103 4.82 7.96 2.53
CA LYS A 103 6.02 7.90 3.36
C LYS A 103 5.67 8.19 4.81
N CYS A 104 6.03 7.26 5.70
CA CYS A 104 5.90 7.40 7.15
C CYS A 104 7.22 7.16 7.84
N THR A 105 7.42 7.80 8.99
CA THR A 105 8.54 7.47 9.87
C THR A 105 8.34 6.07 10.49
N PRO A 106 9.41 5.38 10.89
CA PRO A 106 9.28 4.10 11.60
C PRO A 106 8.41 4.17 12.85
N ASP A 107 8.45 5.28 13.58
CA ASP A 107 7.63 5.50 14.78
C ASP A 107 6.13 5.55 14.45
N VAL A 108 5.75 6.26 13.38
CA VAL A 108 4.35 6.32 12.92
C VAL A 108 3.89 4.95 12.43
N LEU A 109 4.72 4.25 11.67
CA LEU A 109 4.44 2.90 11.20
C LEU A 109 4.20 1.94 12.37
N ALA A 110 5.07 1.96 13.36
CA ALA A 110 4.93 1.13 14.55
C ALA A 110 3.63 1.43 15.31
N LYS A 111 3.27 2.70 15.46
CA LYS A 111 2.00 3.10 16.10
C LYS A 111 0.78 2.64 15.31
N HIS A 112 0.77 2.84 14.00
CA HIS A 112 -0.33 2.37 13.15
C HIS A 112 -0.49 0.84 13.23
N LEU A 113 0.60 0.10 13.23
CA LEU A 113 0.58 -1.36 13.36
C LEU A 113 0.06 -1.81 14.72
N SER A 114 0.38 -1.09 15.80
CA SER A 114 -0.12 -1.39 17.15
C SER A 114 -1.63 -1.11 17.31
N MET A 115 -2.18 -0.15 16.57
CA MET A 115 -3.60 0.18 16.58
C MET A 115 -4.44 -0.76 15.71
N GLY A 116 -3.81 -1.49 14.79
CA GLY A 116 -4.49 -2.38 13.86
C GLY A 116 -5.07 -3.61 14.57
N LYS A 117 -6.23 -4.06 14.10
CA LYS A 117 -6.89 -5.27 14.61
C LYS A 117 -6.25 -6.55 14.07
N THR A 118 -5.50 -6.46 12.99
CA THR A 118 -4.86 -7.60 12.35
C THR A 118 -3.49 -7.85 12.97
N VAL A 119 -3.30 -9.03 13.53
CA VAL A 119 -1.99 -9.47 14.01
C VAL A 119 -1.10 -9.76 12.80
N ARG A 120 0.09 -9.13 12.75
CA ARG A 120 1.09 -9.36 11.72
C ARG A 120 2.03 -10.49 12.16
N PRO A 121 2.05 -11.66 11.48
CA PRO A 121 2.87 -12.80 11.91
C PRO A 121 4.35 -12.47 12.11
N LEU A 122 4.92 -11.60 11.25
CA LEU A 122 6.31 -11.17 11.34
C LEU A 122 6.65 -10.33 12.57
N LEU A 123 5.64 -9.77 13.25
CA LEU A 123 5.79 -8.92 14.43
C LEU A 123 5.47 -9.66 15.74
N LEU A 124 5.02 -10.90 15.64
CA LEU A 124 4.68 -11.70 16.82
C LEU A 124 5.89 -11.91 17.74
N GLY A 125 5.69 -11.68 19.03
CA GLY A 125 6.72 -11.89 20.05
C GLY A 125 7.81 -10.82 20.09
N LYS A 126 7.71 -9.77 19.28
CA LYS A 126 8.66 -8.65 19.26
C LYS A 126 8.26 -7.58 20.26
N SER A 127 9.26 -7.03 20.98
CA SER A 127 9.08 -5.82 21.78
C SER A 127 8.86 -4.59 20.87
N PRO A 128 8.32 -3.47 21.39
CA PRO A 128 8.17 -2.24 20.60
C PRO A 128 9.46 -1.77 19.93
N GLU A 129 10.57 -1.89 20.62
CA GLU A 129 11.89 -1.54 20.07
C GLU A 129 12.33 -2.49 18.96
N GLU A 130 12.13 -3.79 19.14
CA GLU A 130 12.41 -4.79 18.10
C GLU A 130 11.54 -4.61 16.86
N VAL A 131 10.28 -4.21 17.03
CA VAL A 131 9.39 -3.85 15.93
C VAL A 131 9.94 -2.67 15.15
N ARG A 132 10.37 -1.62 15.84
CA ARG A 132 10.95 -0.42 15.21
C ARG A 132 12.20 -0.75 14.40
N VAL A 133 13.12 -1.52 14.96
CA VAL A 133 14.35 -1.94 14.28
C VAL A 133 14.02 -2.77 13.05
N PHE A 134 13.08 -3.72 13.18
CA PHE A 134 12.61 -4.52 12.05
C PHE A 134 12.06 -3.66 10.91
N ILE A 135 11.22 -2.66 11.23
CA ILE A 135 10.67 -1.73 10.26
C ILE A 135 11.79 -0.94 9.56
N GLU A 136 12.75 -0.40 10.31
CA GLU A 136 13.87 0.35 9.75
C GLU A 136 14.68 -0.49 8.76
N GLU A 137 15.00 -1.73 9.11
CA GLU A 137 15.73 -2.65 8.25
C GLU A 137 14.96 -2.97 6.96
N GLN A 138 13.66 -3.22 7.07
CA GLN A 138 12.81 -3.49 5.91
C GLN A 138 12.67 -2.26 4.99
N LEU A 139 12.51 -1.08 5.56
CA LEU A 139 12.45 0.18 4.81
C LEU A 139 13.74 0.43 4.04
N GLN A 140 14.91 0.19 4.63
CA GLN A 140 16.19 0.34 3.94
C GLN A 140 16.26 -0.50 2.67
N LYS A 141 15.65 -1.69 2.68
CA LYS A 141 15.62 -2.59 1.52
C LYS A 141 14.59 -2.19 0.46
N ARG A 142 13.47 -1.60 0.87
CA ARG A 142 12.30 -1.35 0.01
C ARG A 142 12.18 0.08 -0.48
N GLU A 143 12.75 1.04 0.24
CA GLU A 143 12.54 2.46 -0.04
C GLU A 143 13.04 2.88 -1.43
N ALA A 144 14.10 2.26 -1.93
CA ALA A 144 14.60 2.50 -3.28
C ALA A 144 13.52 2.24 -4.36
N PHE A 145 12.65 1.25 -4.14
CA PHE A 145 11.50 0.97 -5.01
C PHE A 145 10.37 1.97 -4.80
N TYR A 146 10.03 2.27 -3.54
CA TYR A 146 8.97 3.22 -3.23
C TYR A 146 9.26 4.63 -3.79
N LYS A 147 10.52 5.05 -3.76
CA LYS A 147 10.96 6.35 -4.31
C LYS A 147 10.83 6.47 -5.83
N GLN A 148 10.63 5.37 -6.54
CA GLN A 148 10.38 5.39 -7.98
C GLN A 148 8.93 5.77 -8.31
N ALA A 149 8.05 5.88 -7.32
CA ALA A 149 6.72 6.45 -7.52
C ALA A 149 6.80 7.88 -8.06
N LYS A 150 5.83 8.26 -8.87
CA LYS A 150 5.74 9.61 -9.43
C LYS A 150 5.62 10.70 -8.36
N HIS A 151 4.97 10.38 -7.25
CA HIS A 151 4.72 11.31 -6.15
C HIS A 151 5.09 10.68 -4.81
N THR A 152 5.50 11.52 -3.87
CA THR A 152 5.69 11.12 -2.46
C THR A 152 4.88 12.06 -1.57
N VAL A 153 4.11 11.48 -0.67
CA VAL A 153 3.33 12.22 0.33
C VAL A 153 3.76 11.78 1.72
N ASP A 154 4.20 12.72 2.54
CA ASP A 154 4.51 12.46 3.93
C ASP A 154 3.21 12.29 4.73
N VAL A 155 3.05 11.12 5.34
CA VAL A 155 1.89 10.76 6.13
C VAL A 155 2.27 10.79 7.60
N THR A 156 1.54 11.58 8.38
CA THR A 156 1.66 11.63 9.83
C THR A 156 0.69 10.64 10.50
N LEU A 157 0.74 10.54 11.82
CA LEU A 157 -0.14 9.66 12.58
C LEU A 157 -1.63 9.93 12.23
N MET A 158 -2.35 8.87 11.84
CA MET A 158 -3.76 8.91 11.48
C MET A 158 -4.58 8.11 12.50
N ASP A 159 -4.68 8.63 13.71
CA ASP A 159 -5.39 7.99 14.82
C ASP A 159 -6.84 8.49 14.99
N ASN A 160 -7.27 9.43 14.17
CA ASN A 160 -8.64 9.94 14.14
C ASN A 160 -9.05 10.39 12.73
N TYR A 161 -10.34 10.65 12.55
CA TYR A 161 -10.93 11.06 11.29
C TYR A 161 -10.29 12.33 10.69
N ASP A 162 -10.08 13.35 11.51
CA ASP A 162 -9.54 14.63 11.03
C ASP A 162 -8.13 14.47 10.47
N LYS A 163 -7.30 13.67 11.12
CA LYS A 163 -5.93 13.37 10.64
C LYS A 163 -5.94 12.55 9.35
N ILE A 164 -6.91 11.65 9.19
CA ILE A 164 -7.09 10.93 7.92
C ILE A 164 -7.45 11.91 6.81
N GLN A 165 -8.34 12.86 7.06
CA GLN A 165 -8.74 13.88 6.08
C GLN A 165 -7.56 14.79 5.69
N ILE A 166 -6.67 15.12 6.63
CA ILE A 166 -5.44 15.86 6.32
C ILE A 166 -4.61 15.11 5.28
N SER A 167 -4.43 13.81 5.44
CA SER A 167 -3.68 12.97 4.49
C SER A 167 -4.38 12.88 3.13
N VAL A 168 -5.70 12.78 3.11
CA VAL A 168 -6.48 12.79 1.87
C VAL A 168 -6.31 14.12 1.12
N ASN A 169 -6.37 15.23 1.84
CA ASN A 169 -6.19 16.55 1.25
C ASN A 169 -4.78 16.74 0.67
N LYS A 170 -3.75 16.30 1.39
CA LYS A 170 -2.37 16.30 0.87
C LYS A 170 -2.24 15.52 -0.44
N LEU A 171 -2.89 14.35 -0.50
CA LEU A 171 -2.93 13.55 -1.72
C LEU A 171 -3.59 14.30 -2.87
N LYS A 172 -4.75 14.89 -2.62
CA LYS A 172 -5.46 15.66 -3.63
C LYS A 172 -4.64 16.84 -4.15
N GLU A 173 -4.03 17.60 -3.25
CA GLU A 173 -3.14 18.72 -3.61
C GLU A 173 -1.96 18.22 -4.46
N THR A 174 -1.29 17.15 -4.04
CA THR A 174 -0.16 16.57 -4.76
C THR A 174 -0.55 16.12 -6.17
N LEU A 175 -1.75 15.57 -6.32
CA LEU A 175 -2.27 15.07 -7.60
C LEU A 175 -2.96 16.17 -8.42
N GLY A 176 -3.08 17.39 -7.91
CA GLY A 176 -3.80 18.47 -8.58
C GLY A 176 -5.29 18.24 -8.74
N ILE A 177 -5.90 17.55 -7.76
CA ILE A 177 -7.33 17.22 -7.75
C ILE A 177 -8.04 18.14 -6.75
N GLY A 178 -9.05 18.82 -7.21
CA GLY A 178 -9.89 19.69 -6.39
C GLY A 178 -10.87 18.94 -5.51
#